data_3dbfacabf758ea76fc6b7ba5fe18f30e
#
_entry.id   3dbfacabf758ea76fc6b7ba5fe18f30e
#
_cell.length_a   1.000
_cell.length_b   1.000
_cell.length_c   1.000
_cell.angle_alpha   90.00
_cell.angle_beta   90.00
_cell.angle_gamma   90.00
#
_symmetry.space_group_name_H-M   'P 1'
#
loop_
_entity.id
_entity.type
_entity.pdbx_description
1 polymer ?
#
loop_
_entity_poly.entity_id
_entity_poly.type
_entity_poly.pdbx_seq_one_letter_code
_entity_poly.pdbx_strand_id
1 'polypeptide(L)'
;MKKNTKRIVIALIVAVVAVGIAWGIKLYLREKDPRWQAAKEIYKVQTALQQVDENATLESMSEVRSFEITSPNNPTIYYYCTITSYLSEEPKEITGVNKSALSMVVDMDSLENTRDCKVGNLDAVMGEKDGFHYLCWTYSPKYSCVFKYVEGSVTEEDLFHMAESIEPLNKS
;
A
#
# COMPACT_ATOMS: atom_id res chain seq x y z
N MET A 1 -46.64 7.09 45.73
CA MET A 1 -46.37 6.73 44.28
C MET A 1 -45.63 7.80 43.50
N LYS A 2 -45.86 9.13 43.65
CA LYS A 2 -45.24 10.18 42.80
C LYS A 2 -43.68 10.30 42.89
N LYS A 3 -43.04 9.94 44.02
CA LYS A 3 -41.58 10.12 44.22
C LYS A 3 -40.75 9.07 43.47
N ASN A 4 -41.23 7.86 43.35
CA ASN A 4 -40.54 6.77 42.62
C ASN A 4 -40.63 6.95 41.10
N THR A 5 -41.75 7.47 40.60
CA THR A 5 -41.94 7.74 39.15
C THR A 5 -40.95 8.80 38.65
N LYS A 6 -40.69 9.87 39.43
CA LYS A 6 -39.66 10.88 39.09
C LYS A 6 -38.24 10.29 39.04
N ARG A 7 -37.90 9.39 39.96
CA ARG A 7 -36.57 8.75 39.96
C ARG A 7 -36.40 7.83 38.76
N ILE A 8 -37.43 7.08 38.37
CA ILE A 8 -37.40 6.22 37.19
C ILE A 8 -37.25 7.05 35.92
N VAL A 9 -37.98 8.16 35.80
CA VAL A 9 -37.86 9.05 34.61
C VAL A 9 -36.49 9.68 34.51
N ILE A 10 -35.91 10.13 35.62
CA ILE A 10 -34.52 10.68 35.62
C ILE A 10 -33.51 9.62 35.24
N ALA A 11 -33.63 8.38 35.76
CA ALA A 11 -32.73 7.28 35.40
C ALA A 11 -32.81 6.92 33.91
N LEU A 12 -34.00 6.93 33.33
CA LEU A 12 -34.22 6.71 31.90
C LEU A 12 -33.57 7.80 31.04
N ILE A 13 -33.73 9.06 31.42
CA ILE A 13 -33.12 10.20 30.71
C ILE A 13 -31.57 10.08 30.77
N VAL A 14 -31.01 9.79 31.94
CA VAL A 14 -29.56 9.61 32.09
C VAL A 14 -29.06 8.44 31.24
N ALA A 15 -29.77 7.32 31.19
CA ALA A 15 -29.42 6.19 30.35
C ALA A 15 -29.43 6.53 28.86
N VAL A 16 -30.45 7.24 28.37
CA VAL A 16 -30.57 7.67 26.98
C VAL A 16 -29.43 8.63 26.60
N VAL A 17 -29.11 9.59 27.48
CA VAL A 17 -28.01 10.53 27.28
C VAL A 17 -26.66 9.78 27.26
N ALA A 18 -26.44 8.84 28.17
CA ALA A 18 -25.22 8.05 28.20
C ALA A 18 -25.02 7.22 26.94
N VAL A 19 -26.08 6.58 26.43
CA VAL A 19 -26.07 5.84 25.17
C VAL A 19 -25.79 6.78 24.00
N GLY A 20 -26.40 7.95 23.95
CA GLY A 20 -26.16 8.96 22.92
C GLY A 20 -24.71 9.45 22.89
N ILE A 21 -24.12 9.71 24.06
CA ILE A 21 -22.70 10.09 24.19
C ILE A 21 -21.81 8.95 23.72
N ALA A 22 -22.02 7.73 24.18
CA ALA A 22 -21.23 6.57 23.79
C ALA A 22 -21.27 6.34 22.26
N TRP A 23 -22.45 6.50 21.65
CA TRP A 23 -22.61 6.41 20.20
C TRP A 23 -21.89 7.54 19.47
N GLY A 24 -21.99 8.77 19.96
CA GLY A 24 -21.27 9.93 19.42
C GLY A 24 -19.75 9.73 19.44
N ILE A 25 -19.21 9.23 20.56
CA ILE A 25 -17.78 8.91 20.69
C ILE A 25 -17.39 7.81 19.70
N LYS A 26 -18.19 6.76 19.59
CA LYS A 26 -17.91 5.66 18.64
C LYS A 26 -17.90 6.14 17.19
N LEU A 27 -18.83 7.01 16.80
CA LEU A 27 -18.87 7.60 15.46
C LEU A 27 -17.67 8.50 15.22
N TYR A 28 -17.30 9.34 16.20
CA TYR A 28 -16.13 10.22 16.12
C TYR A 28 -14.82 9.45 15.98
N LEU A 29 -14.63 8.38 16.75
CA LEU A 29 -13.45 7.54 16.65
C LEU A 29 -13.39 6.81 15.31
N ARG A 30 -14.54 6.33 14.82
CA ARG A 30 -14.65 5.71 13.50
C ARG A 30 -14.28 6.67 12.37
N GLU A 31 -14.72 7.93 12.44
CA GLU A 31 -14.36 8.94 11.43
C GLU A 31 -12.86 9.26 11.40
N LYS A 32 -12.13 9.05 12.50
CA LYS A 32 -10.67 9.21 12.59
C LYS A 32 -9.90 7.93 12.29
N ASP A 33 -10.56 6.79 12.15
CA ASP A 33 -9.93 5.54 11.82
C ASP A 33 -9.41 5.58 10.37
N PRO A 34 -8.09 5.44 10.12
CA PRO A 34 -7.53 5.43 8.77
C PRO A 34 -8.14 4.36 7.87
N ARG A 35 -8.53 3.21 8.44
CA ARG A 35 -9.19 2.12 7.70
C ARG A 35 -10.57 2.53 7.21
N TRP A 36 -11.30 3.29 8.03
CA TRP A 36 -12.62 3.81 7.65
C TRP A 36 -12.53 4.89 6.58
N GLN A 37 -11.51 5.76 6.65
CA GLN A 37 -11.27 6.75 5.62
C GLN A 37 -10.89 6.08 4.30
N ALA A 38 -9.99 5.09 4.32
CA ALA A 38 -9.65 4.30 3.14
C ALA A 38 -10.88 3.61 2.54
N ALA A 39 -11.74 2.99 3.35
CA ALA A 39 -12.98 2.36 2.88
C ALA A 39 -13.94 3.36 2.22
N LYS A 40 -14.04 4.59 2.72
CA LYS A 40 -14.84 5.65 2.09
C LYS A 40 -14.29 6.06 0.72
N GLU A 41 -12.96 6.20 0.60
CA GLU A 41 -12.34 6.54 -0.68
C GLU A 41 -12.52 5.41 -1.70
N ILE A 42 -12.35 4.16 -1.29
CA ILE A 42 -12.64 2.98 -2.13
C ILE A 42 -14.09 3.03 -2.64
N TYR A 43 -15.04 3.28 -1.74
CA TYR A 43 -16.46 3.34 -2.10
C TYR A 43 -16.75 4.46 -3.10
N LYS A 44 -16.13 5.64 -2.93
CA LYS A 44 -16.27 6.76 -3.88
C LYS A 44 -15.73 6.40 -5.26
N VAL A 45 -14.54 5.80 -5.32
CA VAL A 45 -13.92 5.39 -6.58
C VAL A 45 -14.76 4.33 -7.28
N GLN A 46 -15.22 3.30 -6.54
CA GLN A 46 -16.11 2.27 -7.07
C GLN A 46 -17.40 2.86 -7.63
N THR A 47 -18.03 3.79 -6.89
CA THR A 47 -19.25 4.46 -7.34
C THR A 47 -19.02 5.30 -8.59
N ALA A 48 -17.90 6.02 -8.67
CA ALA A 48 -17.54 6.80 -9.84
C ALA A 48 -17.30 5.92 -11.07
N LEU A 49 -16.63 4.78 -10.90
CA LEU A 49 -16.42 3.80 -11.98
C LEU A 49 -17.74 3.25 -12.50
N GLN A 50 -18.66 2.88 -11.60
CA GLN A 50 -19.98 2.35 -11.96
C GLN A 50 -20.90 3.36 -12.65
N GLN A 51 -20.64 4.66 -12.52
CA GLN A 51 -21.34 5.70 -13.30
C GLN A 51 -20.91 5.71 -14.76
N VAL A 52 -19.70 5.25 -15.07
CA VAL A 52 -19.16 5.18 -16.44
C VAL A 52 -19.44 3.81 -17.05
N ASP A 53 -19.27 2.76 -16.27
CA ASP A 53 -19.54 1.37 -16.64
C ASP A 53 -20.15 0.64 -15.43
N GLU A 54 -21.41 0.23 -15.54
CA GLU A 54 -22.14 -0.44 -14.45
C GLU A 54 -21.52 -1.77 -14.01
N ASN A 55 -20.72 -2.39 -14.90
CA ASN A 55 -19.99 -3.63 -14.62
C ASN A 55 -18.56 -3.39 -14.10
N ALA A 56 -18.12 -2.13 -13.99
CA ALA A 56 -16.80 -1.83 -13.50
C ALA A 56 -16.65 -2.21 -12.03
N THR A 57 -15.57 -2.89 -11.72
CA THR A 57 -15.19 -3.27 -10.35
C THR A 57 -13.78 -2.80 -10.02
N LEU A 58 -13.59 -2.33 -8.80
CA LEU A 58 -12.27 -2.03 -8.28
C LEU A 58 -11.71 -3.28 -7.61
N GLU A 59 -10.72 -3.92 -8.24
CA GLU A 59 -10.15 -5.19 -7.76
C GLU A 59 -9.08 -4.98 -6.70
N SER A 60 -8.29 -3.92 -6.85
CA SER A 60 -7.20 -3.61 -5.92
C SER A 60 -6.89 -2.11 -5.88
N MET A 61 -6.18 -1.71 -4.84
CA MET A 61 -5.59 -0.38 -4.68
C MET A 61 -4.12 -0.53 -4.33
N SER A 62 -3.29 0.37 -4.84
CA SER A 62 -1.87 0.38 -4.52
C SER A 62 -1.44 1.74 -3.98
N GLU A 63 -0.52 1.72 -3.03
CA GLU A 63 0.17 2.90 -2.51
C GLU A 63 1.68 2.74 -2.70
N VAL A 64 2.40 3.83 -2.90
CA VAL A 64 3.86 3.83 -3.00
C VAL A 64 4.46 4.44 -1.75
N ARG A 65 5.43 3.74 -1.17
CA ARG A 65 6.32 4.28 -0.13
C ARG A 65 7.72 4.40 -0.70
N SER A 66 8.34 5.56 -0.51
CA SER A 66 9.70 5.83 -0.98
C SER A 66 10.64 6.08 0.18
N PHE A 67 11.87 5.61 0.05
CA PHE A 67 12.96 5.80 0.99
C PHE A 67 14.22 6.16 0.23
N GLU A 68 14.99 7.09 0.76
CA GLU A 68 16.31 7.45 0.26
C GLU A 68 17.35 6.76 1.12
N ILE A 69 18.16 5.90 0.50
CA ILE A 69 19.25 5.20 1.17
C ILE A 69 20.53 5.98 0.86
N THR A 70 21.04 6.69 1.85
CA THR A 70 22.30 7.43 1.74
C THR A 70 23.39 6.77 2.58
N SER A 71 24.59 6.69 2.02
CA SER A 71 25.79 6.31 2.74
C SER A 71 26.84 7.40 2.53
N PRO A 72 27.67 7.74 3.55
CA PRO A 72 28.74 8.73 3.41
C PRO A 72 29.72 8.44 2.26
N ASN A 73 29.84 7.18 1.87
CA ASN A 73 30.79 6.71 0.86
C ASN A 73 30.12 6.23 -0.44
N ASN A 74 28.80 6.20 -0.50
CA ASN A 74 28.05 5.73 -1.67
C ASN A 74 26.98 6.74 -2.07
N PRO A 75 26.78 6.93 -3.37
CA PRO A 75 25.71 7.78 -3.87
C PRO A 75 24.32 7.22 -3.50
N THR A 76 23.37 8.10 -3.55
CA THR A 76 21.99 7.85 -3.18
C THR A 76 21.34 6.77 -4.01
N ILE A 77 20.78 5.77 -3.33
CA ILE A 77 19.88 4.79 -3.91
C ILE A 77 18.47 5.11 -3.42
N TYR A 78 17.53 5.21 -4.34
CA TYR A 78 16.12 5.37 -4.01
C TYR A 78 15.44 4.01 -3.98
N TYR A 79 14.85 3.69 -2.85
CA TYR A 79 14.03 2.49 -2.68
C TYR A 79 12.55 2.86 -2.69
N TYR A 80 11.78 2.16 -3.50
CA TYR A 80 10.33 2.28 -3.58
C TYR A 80 9.70 0.93 -3.25
N CYS A 81 8.68 0.95 -2.41
CA CYS A 81 7.85 -0.22 -2.13
C CYS A 81 6.40 0.13 -2.50
N THR A 82 5.84 -0.60 -3.43
CA THR A 82 4.42 -0.53 -3.75
C THR A 82 3.68 -1.57 -2.93
N ILE A 83 2.66 -1.13 -2.20
CA ILE A 83 1.81 -1.98 -1.38
C ILE A 83 0.46 -2.08 -2.06
N THR A 84 0.09 -3.27 -2.51
CA THR A 84 -1.20 -3.54 -3.15
C THR A 84 -2.16 -4.13 -2.12
N SER A 85 -3.33 -3.52 -1.99
CA SER A 85 -4.44 -4.02 -1.17
C SER A 85 -5.52 -4.56 -2.09
N TYR A 86 -5.79 -5.85 -2.02
CA TYR A 86 -6.85 -6.49 -2.79
C TYR A 86 -8.20 -6.29 -2.09
N LEU A 87 -9.22 -5.96 -2.86
CA LEU A 87 -10.60 -5.79 -2.39
C LEU A 87 -11.41 -7.07 -2.54
N SER A 88 -10.91 -7.96 -3.38
CA SER A 88 -11.37 -9.33 -3.58
C SER A 88 -10.37 -10.32 -2.97
N GLU A 89 -10.35 -11.54 -3.45
CA GLU A 89 -9.38 -12.55 -3.01
C GLU A 89 -7.98 -12.18 -3.51
N GLU A 90 -7.01 -12.16 -2.59
CA GLU A 90 -5.60 -11.94 -2.90
C GLU A 90 -5.07 -13.11 -3.75
N PRO A 91 -4.37 -12.85 -4.87
CA PRO A 91 -3.73 -13.91 -5.63
C PRO A 91 -2.75 -14.69 -4.76
N LYS A 92 -2.77 -16.01 -4.85
CA LYS A 92 -1.87 -16.87 -4.05
C LYS A 92 -0.42 -16.73 -4.49
N GLU A 93 -0.21 -16.55 -5.79
CA GLU A 93 1.11 -16.42 -6.39
C GLU A 93 1.06 -15.42 -7.54
N ILE A 94 2.18 -14.74 -7.76
CA ILE A 94 2.43 -13.94 -8.97
C ILE A 94 3.62 -14.57 -9.67
N THR A 95 3.45 -14.83 -10.96
CA THR A 95 4.55 -15.28 -11.82
C THR A 95 5.24 -14.06 -12.40
N GLY A 96 6.56 -13.96 -12.22
CA GLY A 96 7.34 -12.81 -12.67
C GLY A 96 7.14 -11.57 -11.80
N VAL A 97 7.30 -10.38 -12.41
CA VAL A 97 7.14 -9.09 -11.73
C VAL A 97 5.73 -8.54 -11.93
N ASN A 98 5.17 -7.95 -10.89
CA ASN A 98 3.86 -7.28 -10.96
C ASN A 98 3.97 -5.92 -11.66
N LYS A 99 3.92 -5.91 -13.00
CA LYS A 99 4.05 -4.71 -13.81
C LYS A 99 3.04 -3.61 -13.44
N SER A 100 1.80 -3.99 -13.11
CA SER A 100 0.76 -3.03 -12.72
C SER A 100 1.11 -2.28 -11.43
N ALA A 101 1.60 -2.98 -10.41
CA ALA A 101 2.04 -2.34 -9.17
C ALA A 101 3.31 -1.50 -9.39
N LEU A 102 4.26 -1.99 -10.19
CA LEU A 102 5.52 -1.31 -10.49
C LEU A 102 5.31 -0.06 -11.35
N SER A 103 4.28 -0.01 -12.20
CA SER A 103 3.97 1.13 -13.07
C SER A 103 3.71 2.43 -12.29
N MET A 104 3.39 2.36 -11.02
CA MET A 104 3.28 3.52 -10.12
C MET A 104 4.63 4.20 -9.86
N VAL A 105 5.74 3.50 -10.05
CA VAL A 105 7.11 4.00 -9.86
C VAL A 105 7.82 4.17 -11.18
N VAL A 106 7.77 3.15 -12.03
CA VAL A 106 8.38 3.13 -13.35
C VAL A 106 7.55 2.30 -14.30
N ASP A 107 7.26 2.86 -15.46
CA ASP A 107 6.63 2.12 -16.55
C ASP A 107 7.64 1.10 -17.10
N MET A 108 7.42 -0.17 -16.79
CA MET A 108 8.31 -1.27 -17.15
C MET A 108 8.50 -1.42 -18.66
N ASP A 109 7.48 -1.08 -19.46
CA ASP A 109 7.55 -1.18 -20.91
C ASP A 109 8.34 -0.01 -21.54
N SER A 110 8.64 1.03 -20.75
CA SER A 110 9.49 2.17 -21.13
C SER A 110 10.96 2.03 -20.72
N LEU A 111 11.33 0.95 -20.05
CA LEU A 111 12.71 0.68 -19.68
C LEU A 111 13.50 0.22 -20.93
N GLU A 112 14.71 0.75 -21.06
CA GLU A 112 15.68 0.38 -22.08
C GLU A 112 16.68 -0.65 -21.50
N ASN A 113 17.38 -1.37 -22.37
CA ASN A 113 18.40 -2.37 -22.01
C ASN A 113 17.94 -3.35 -20.92
N THR A 114 16.67 -3.77 -21.01
CA THR A 114 16.08 -4.65 -20.00
C THR A 114 16.70 -6.03 -20.02
N ARG A 115 16.90 -6.62 -18.83
CA ARG A 115 17.32 -8.00 -18.65
C ARG A 115 16.60 -8.64 -17.47
N ASP A 116 16.22 -9.89 -17.66
CA ASP A 116 15.68 -10.71 -16.57
C ASP A 116 16.83 -11.14 -15.63
N CYS A 117 16.55 -11.11 -14.33
CA CYS A 117 17.48 -11.52 -13.29
C CYS A 117 16.71 -12.07 -12.09
N LYS A 118 17.39 -12.31 -10.97
CA LYS A 118 16.75 -12.77 -9.74
C LYS A 118 17.27 -12.04 -8.54
N VAL A 119 16.36 -11.76 -7.60
CA VAL A 119 16.66 -11.33 -6.24
C VAL A 119 16.39 -12.52 -5.33
N GLY A 120 17.44 -13.23 -4.93
CA GLY A 120 17.30 -14.55 -4.30
C GLY A 120 16.57 -15.53 -5.22
N ASN A 121 15.39 -15.97 -4.80
CA ASN A 121 14.54 -16.86 -5.59
C ASN A 121 13.44 -16.13 -6.38
N LEU A 122 13.33 -14.81 -6.22
CA LEU A 122 12.28 -14.00 -6.84
C LEU A 122 12.68 -13.56 -8.24
N ASP A 123 11.74 -13.58 -9.18
CA ASP A 123 11.92 -13.00 -10.50
C ASP A 123 12.07 -11.49 -10.39
N ALA A 124 13.02 -10.95 -11.15
CA ALA A 124 13.34 -9.53 -11.16
C ALA A 124 13.71 -9.08 -12.59
N VAL A 125 13.60 -7.79 -12.83
CA VAL A 125 14.00 -7.15 -14.09
C VAL A 125 14.89 -5.97 -13.78
N MET A 126 16.00 -5.87 -14.48
CA MET A 126 16.81 -4.66 -14.52
C MET A 126 16.57 -3.91 -15.84
N GLY A 127 16.74 -2.60 -15.81
CA GLY A 127 16.65 -1.75 -17.00
C GLY A 127 17.07 -0.32 -16.70
N GLU A 128 17.02 0.52 -17.73
CA GLU A 128 17.49 1.90 -17.69
C GLU A 128 16.42 2.84 -18.18
N LYS A 129 16.37 4.04 -17.60
CA LYS A 129 15.52 5.13 -18.08
C LYS A 129 16.02 6.48 -17.54
N ASP A 130 16.07 7.47 -18.43
CA ASP A 130 16.40 8.86 -18.08
C ASP A 130 17.73 9.00 -17.28
N GLY A 131 18.74 8.19 -17.61
CA GLY A 131 20.06 8.19 -16.95
C GLY A 131 20.08 7.51 -15.58
N PHE A 132 19.03 6.79 -15.23
CA PHE A 132 18.97 5.97 -14.02
C PHE A 132 18.84 4.50 -14.38
N HIS A 133 19.41 3.66 -13.52
CA HIS A 133 19.22 2.21 -13.53
C HIS A 133 18.14 1.82 -12.53
N TYR A 134 17.43 0.77 -12.85
CA TYR A 134 16.32 0.22 -12.07
C TYR A 134 16.53 -1.27 -11.84
N LEU A 135 16.28 -1.73 -10.62
CA LEU A 135 16.09 -3.14 -10.30
C LEU A 135 14.67 -3.26 -9.72
N CYS A 136 13.85 -4.04 -10.42
CA CYS A 136 12.42 -4.21 -10.12
C CYS A 136 12.12 -5.65 -9.79
N TRP A 137 11.47 -5.93 -8.66
CA TRP A 137 11.07 -7.28 -8.27
C TRP A 137 9.75 -7.29 -7.51
N THR A 138 9.10 -8.44 -7.49
CA THR A 138 7.87 -8.65 -6.71
C THR A 138 8.17 -9.64 -5.60
N TYR A 139 8.08 -9.16 -4.36
CA TYR A 139 8.32 -9.99 -3.18
C TYR A 139 7.13 -10.92 -2.89
N SER A 140 5.92 -10.43 -3.08
CA SER A 140 4.66 -11.18 -2.95
C SER A 140 3.56 -10.46 -3.72
N PRO A 141 2.36 -11.05 -3.87
CA PRO A 141 1.24 -10.34 -4.50
C PRO A 141 1.00 -8.95 -3.94
N LYS A 142 1.28 -8.76 -2.66
CA LYS A 142 1.06 -7.51 -1.94
C LYS A 142 2.20 -6.51 -2.07
N TYR A 143 3.44 -6.95 -2.27
CA TYR A 143 4.62 -6.09 -2.22
C TYR A 143 5.44 -6.18 -3.50
N SER A 144 5.61 -5.06 -4.17
CA SER A 144 6.53 -4.90 -5.31
C SER A 144 7.54 -3.80 -5.00
N CYS A 145 8.77 -4.03 -5.37
CA CYS A 145 9.92 -3.23 -4.94
C CYS A 145 10.71 -2.73 -6.15
N VAL A 146 11.28 -1.54 -6.02
CA VAL A 146 12.17 -0.92 -7.00
C VAL A 146 13.35 -0.28 -6.31
N PHE A 147 14.55 -0.59 -6.77
CA PHE A 147 15.70 0.28 -6.59
C PHE A 147 15.91 1.13 -7.83
N LYS A 148 16.08 2.44 -7.62
CA LYS A 148 16.51 3.42 -8.64
C LYS A 148 17.84 3.99 -8.22
N TYR A 149 18.83 3.94 -9.09
CA TYR A 149 20.21 4.36 -8.78
C TYR A 149 20.93 4.88 -10.02
N VAL A 150 22.06 5.54 -9.83
CA VAL A 150 22.92 6.03 -10.93
C VAL A 150 23.98 4.96 -11.22
N GLU A 151 24.34 4.78 -12.49
CA GLU A 151 25.38 3.85 -12.91
C GLU A 151 26.70 4.08 -12.15
N GLY A 152 27.35 3.00 -11.75
CA GLY A 152 28.59 3.05 -10.97
C GLY A 152 28.43 3.51 -9.52
N SER A 153 27.22 3.83 -9.08
CA SER A 153 26.95 4.25 -7.71
C SER A 153 26.98 3.11 -6.71
N VAL A 154 26.73 1.90 -7.17
CA VAL A 154 26.70 0.67 -6.38
C VAL A 154 27.16 -0.47 -7.29
N THR A 155 27.86 -1.46 -6.72
CA THR A 155 28.16 -2.68 -7.47
C THR A 155 26.90 -3.52 -7.61
N GLU A 156 26.81 -4.30 -8.66
CA GLU A 156 25.66 -5.19 -8.86
C GLU A 156 25.55 -6.21 -7.71
N GLU A 157 26.67 -6.72 -7.22
CA GLU A 157 26.71 -7.65 -6.07
C GLU A 157 26.12 -7.02 -4.82
N ASP A 158 26.53 -5.78 -4.47
CA ASP A 158 25.99 -5.06 -3.31
C ASP A 158 24.51 -4.74 -3.47
N LEU A 159 24.08 -4.38 -4.70
CA LEU A 159 22.68 -4.10 -5.02
C LEU A 159 21.81 -5.33 -4.78
N PHE A 160 22.21 -6.49 -5.28
CA PHE A 160 21.47 -7.73 -5.07
C PHE A 160 21.48 -8.15 -3.60
N HIS A 161 22.60 -8.04 -2.91
CA HIS A 161 22.68 -8.33 -1.48
C HIS A 161 21.76 -7.43 -0.66
N MET A 162 21.68 -6.13 -1.00
CA MET A 162 20.70 -5.23 -0.36
C MET A 162 19.26 -5.64 -0.67
N ALA A 163 18.95 -5.96 -1.93
CA ALA A 163 17.60 -6.36 -2.33
C ALA A 163 17.15 -7.64 -1.63
N GLU A 164 18.04 -8.63 -1.50
CA GLU A 164 17.76 -9.90 -0.80
C GLU A 164 17.53 -9.70 0.70
N SER A 165 18.16 -8.67 1.29
CA SER A 165 18.01 -8.36 2.72
C SER A 165 16.71 -7.63 3.06
N ILE A 166 15.98 -7.15 2.05
CA ILE A 166 14.71 -6.43 2.27
C ILE A 166 13.59 -7.42 2.56
N GLU A 167 13.11 -7.37 3.79
CA GLU A 167 11.86 -8.02 4.20
C GLU A 167 10.78 -6.95 4.34
N PRO A 168 9.71 -6.98 3.53
CA PRO A 168 8.57 -6.11 3.74
C PRO A 168 8.00 -6.33 5.14
N LEU A 169 7.89 -5.25 5.92
CA LEU A 169 7.37 -5.33 7.28
C LEU A 169 5.92 -5.84 7.23
N ASN A 170 5.73 -7.11 7.52
CA ASN A 170 4.44 -7.68 7.84
C ASN A 170 4.01 -7.12 9.20
N LYS A 171 3.33 -5.97 9.19
CA LYS A 171 2.56 -5.58 10.37
C LYS A 171 1.32 -6.46 10.38
N SER A 172 1.42 -7.54 11.17
CA SER A 172 0.27 -8.32 11.65
C SER A 172 -0.76 -7.44 12.36
#